data_8bb1b0a82f5ec5e0b5cb452eb1a0bd38
#
_entry.id   8bb1b0a82f5ec5e0b5cb452eb1a0bd38
#
_cell.length_a   1.000
_cell.length_b   1.000
_cell.length_c   1.000
_cell.angle_alpha   90.00
_cell.angle_beta   90.00
_cell.angle_gamma   90.00
#
_symmetry.space_group_name_H-M   'P 1'
#
loop_
_entity.id
_entity.type
_entity.pdbx_description
1 polymer ?
#
loop_
_entity_poly.entity_id
_entity_poly.type
_entity_poly.pdbx_seq_one_letter_code
_entity_poly.pdbx_strand_id
1 'polypeptide(L)'
;KEYITLSGEVKKDYQTIKVIRYLESRAITSEIIKKHKIGFCKSGKYSGRVIIPSYDKYGELNYFISRSYVNHKMKYLNPVTAKEGIIFNEDKIDWNKNLFLVEGVFDSLFIPNSIPMLGKVMSDKLWEVIYKKLTKKIFIVLDSDAWNDAIKLYKKLDGGKLKERVFLTKVPENTDVADIVKNYGIKELKKILLSSGRLKESML
;
A
#
# COMPACT_ATOMS: atom_id res chain seq x y z
N LYS A 1 -23.68 -13.07 -4.07
CA LYS A 1 -22.52 -12.17 -4.00
C LYS A 1 -21.57 -12.74 -2.94
N GLU A 2 -20.33 -13.02 -3.32
CA GLU A 2 -19.37 -13.73 -2.46
C GLU A 2 -18.60 -12.81 -1.51
N TYR A 3 -18.53 -11.51 -1.84
CA TYR A 3 -17.83 -10.51 -1.06
C TYR A 3 -18.67 -9.96 0.07
N ILE A 4 -18.10 -9.97 1.28
CA ILE A 4 -18.68 -9.44 2.51
C ILE A 4 -17.77 -8.34 3.03
N THR A 5 -18.27 -7.11 3.11
CA THR A 5 -17.54 -6.01 3.74
C THR A 5 -17.54 -6.18 5.25
N LEU A 6 -16.41 -5.85 5.89
CA LEU A 6 -16.27 -5.82 7.36
C LEU A 6 -16.53 -4.42 7.95
N SER A 7 -16.95 -3.45 7.12
CA SER A 7 -17.13 -2.05 7.53
C SER A 7 -18.47 -1.72 8.19
N GLY A 8 -19.32 -2.72 8.43
CA GLY A 8 -20.63 -2.57 9.09
C GLY A 8 -20.86 -3.62 10.17
N GLU A 9 -22.12 -3.76 10.60
CA GLU A 9 -22.52 -4.89 11.43
C GLU A 9 -22.40 -6.19 10.63
N VAL A 10 -21.47 -7.04 11.02
CA VAL A 10 -21.21 -8.31 10.35
C VAL A 10 -21.55 -9.44 11.32
N LYS A 11 -22.31 -10.42 10.84
CA LYS A 11 -22.59 -11.63 11.62
C LYS A 11 -21.27 -12.26 12.06
N LYS A 12 -21.08 -12.38 13.38
CA LYS A 12 -19.88 -12.99 13.99
C LYS A 12 -19.92 -14.51 13.90
N ASP A 13 -19.85 -15.05 12.69
CA ASP A 13 -19.61 -16.46 12.48
C ASP A 13 -18.11 -16.83 12.55
N TYR A 14 -17.82 -18.12 12.52
CA TYR A 14 -16.45 -18.62 12.62
C TYR A 14 -15.49 -18.02 11.59
N GLN A 15 -15.92 -17.88 10.34
CA GLN A 15 -15.08 -17.33 9.26
C GLN A 15 -14.80 -15.85 9.49
N THR A 16 -15.81 -15.07 9.86
CA THR A 16 -15.67 -13.64 10.17
C THR A 16 -14.69 -13.42 11.33
N ILE A 17 -14.82 -14.22 12.41
CA ILE A 17 -13.89 -14.13 13.56
C ILE A 17 -12.45 -14.43 13.11
N LYS A 18 -12.26 -15.47 12.30
CA LYS A 18 -10.94 -15.86 11.79
C LYS A 18 -10.29 -14.77 10.95
N VAL A 19 -11.06 -14.11 10.08
CA VAL A 19 -10.61 -12.98 9.27
C VAL A 19 -10.22 -11.79 10.13
N ILE A 20 -11.06 -11.43 11.10
CA ILE A 20 -10.78 -10.30 12.02
C ILE A 20 -9.47 -10.57 12.77
N ARG A 21 -9.30 -11.74 13.37
CA ARG A 21 -8.06 -12.13 14.06
C ARG A 21 -6.82 -12.06 13.15
N TYR A 22 -6.96 -12.47 11.89
CA TYR A 22 -5.88 -12.33 10.92
C TYR A 22 -5.52 -10.86 10.67
N LEU A 23 -6.50 -9.97 10.50
CA LEU A 23 -6.27 -8.54 10.29
C LEU A 23 -5.65 -7.89 11.53
N GLU A 24 -6.15 -8.20 12.72
CA GLU A 24 -5.59 -7.75 14.01
C GLU A 24 -4.14 -8.21 14.20
N SER A 25 -3.82 -9.45 13.82
CA SER A 25 -2.45 -9.97 13.89
C SER A 25 -1.47 -9.20 12.99
N ARG A 26 -1.98 -8.41 12.06
CA ARG A 26 -1.25 -7.50 11.16
C ARG A 26 -1.41 -6.03 11.56
N ALA A 27 -1.83 -5.74 12.78
CA ALA A 27 -2.09 -4.39 13.30
C ALA A 27 -3.17 -3.60 12.52
N ILE A 28 -4.02 -4.26 11.74
CA ILE A 28 -5.10 -3.61 10.99
C ILE A 28 -6.31 -3.45 11.91
N THR A 29 -6.58 -2.20 12.28
CA THR A 29 -7.66 -1.82 13.20
C THR A 29 -9.03 -1.76 12.49
N SER A 30 -10.11 -1.71 13.29
CA SER A 30 -11.47 -1.52 12.78
C SER A 30 -11.63 -0.23 11.96
N GLU A 31 -10.92 0.85 12.32
CA GLU A 31 -10.91 2.10 11.57
C GLU A 31 -10.27 1.93 10.19
N ILE A 32 -9.14 1.22 10.10
CA ILE A 32 -8.47 0.90 8.83
C ILE A 32 -9.40 0.04 7.97
N ILE A 33 -10.03 -0.99 8.55
CA ILE A 33 -11.00 -1.86 7.87
C ILE A 33 -12.14 -1.01 7.27
N LYS A 34 -12.74 -0.14 8.06
CA LYS A 34 -13.84 0.73 7.63
C LYS A 34 -13.39 1.71 6.54
N LYS A 35 -12.27 2.41 6.77
CA LYS A 35 -11.72 3.41 5.84
C LYS A 35 -11.43 2.83 4.45
N HIS A 36 -10.89 1.62 4.40
CA HIS A 36 -10.49 0.96 3.16
C HIS A 36 -11.53 -0.05 2.64
N LYS A 37 -12.71 -0.10 3.26
CA LYS A 37 -13.80 -1.03 2.90
C LYS A 37 -13.30 -2.48 2.79
N ILE A 38 -12.40 -2.89 3.69
CA ILE A 38 -11.81 -4.23 3.68
C ILE A 38 -12.89 -5.27 3.95
N GLY A 39 -12.88 -6.36 3.21
CA GLY A 39 -13.81 -7.46 3.35
C GLY A 39 -13.17 -8.79 3.08
N PHE A 40 -13.98 -9.81 2.87
CA PHE A 40 -13.53 -11.17 2.56
C PHE A 40 -14.56 -11.92 1.72
N CYS A 41 -14.16 -13.05 1.15
CA CYS A 41 -15.06 -13.95 0.44
C CYS A 41 -15.22 -15.26 1.22
N LYS A 42 -16.48 -15.68 1.42
CA LYS A 42 -16.81 -16.96 2.06
C LYS A 42 -16.80 -18.14 1.10
N SER A 43 -17.05 -17.87 -0.18
CA SER A 43 -17.19 -18.89 -1.22
C SER A 43 -16.54 -18.45 -2.53
N GLY A 44 -16.52 -19.33 -3.51
CA GLY A 44 -16.03 -19.09 -4.85
C GLY A 44 -14.52 -18.97 -4.97
N LYS A 45 -14.06 -18.40 -6.10
CA LYS A 45 -12.64 -18.30 -6.47
C LYS A 45 -11.77 -17.66 -5.38
N TYR A 46 -12.31 -16.68 -4.66
CA TYR A 46 -11.59 -15.91 -3.63
C TYR A 46 -11.93 -16.35 -2.21
N SER A 47 -12.54 -17.53 -2.04
CA SER A 47 -12.83 -18.09 -0.71
C SER A 47 -11.58 -18.17 0.16
N GLY A 48 -11.73 -17.90 1.45
CA GLY A 48 -10.63 -17.90 2.41
C GLY A 48 -9.64 -16.73 2.24
N ARG A 49 -10.07 -15.61 1.62
CA ARG A 49 -9.23 -14.46 1.33
C ARG A 49 -9.81 -13.16 1.83
N VAL A 50 -8.94 -12.35 2.40
CA VAL A 50 -9.20 -10.92 2.63
C VAL A 50 -9.14 -10.20 1.28
N ILE A 51 -10.07 -9.31 1.07
CA ILE A 51 -10.16 -8.46 -0.12
C ILE A 51 -9.95 -7.00 0.31
N ILE A 52 -8.98 -6.35 -0.32
CA ILE A 52 -8.74 -4.90 -0.16
C ILE A 52 -9.07 -4.25 -1.50
N PRO A 53 -10.24 -3.61 -1.62
CA PRO A 53 -10.66 -2.98 -2.87
C PRO A 53 -9.88 -1.71 -3.15
N SER A 54 -9.77 -1.36 -4.41
CA SER A 54 -9.21 -0.12 -4.93
C SER A 54 -10.23 0.59 -5.79
N TYR A 55 -10.29 1.89 -5.67
CA TYR A 55 -11.21 2.74 -6.43
C TYR A 55 -10.42 3.79 -7.23
N ASP A 56 -10.90 4.10 -8.42
CA ASP A 56 -10.34 5.16 -9.25
C ASP A 56 -10.76 6.55 -8.76
N LYS A 57 -10.31 7.59 -9.44
CA LYS A 57 -10.63 8.99 -9.11
C LYS A 57 -12.13 9.34 -9.19
N TYR A 58 -12.95 8.49 -9.80
CA TYR A 58 -14.40 8.65 -9.89
C TYR A 58 -15.15 7.84 -8.82
N GLY A 59 -14.43 7.06 -8.01
CA GLY A 59 -14.99 6.19 -6.98
C GLY A 59 -15.46 4.82 -7.50
N GLU A 60 -15.12 4.48 -8.75
CA GLU A 60 -15.44 3.18 -9.35
C GLU A 60 -14.38 2.14 -9.00
N LEU A 61 -14.82 0.90 -8.72
CA LEU A 61 -13.94 -0.22 -8.40
C LEU A 61 -13.05 -0.53 -9.61
N ASN A 62 -11.75 -0.25 -9.51
CA ASN A 62 -10.79 -0.49 -10.59
C ASN A 62 -9.89 -1.72 -10.37
N TYR A 63 -9.70 -2.13 -9.11
CA TYR A 63 -8.87 -3.29 -8.75
C TYR A 63 -9.18 -3.79 -7.34
N PHE A 64 -8.58 -4.89 -6.95
CA PHE A 64 -8.48 -5.33 -5.57
C PHE A 64 -7.27 -6.24 -5.34
N ILE A 65 -6.77 -6.26 -4.12
CA ILE A 65 -5.83 -7.26 -3.66
C ILE A 65 -6.59 -8.34 -2.90
N SER A 66 -6.24 -9.60 -3.18
CA SER A 66 -6.81 -10.77 -2.52
C SER A 66 -5.70 -11.57 -1.85
N ARG A 67 -5.69 -11.61 -0.51
CA ARG A 67 -4.69 -12.31 0.28
C ARG A 67 -5.32 -13.40 1.14
N SER A 68 -4.76 -14.60 1.12
CA SER A 68 -5.23 -15.69 1.98
C SER A 68 -5.02 -15.37 3.45
N TYR A 69 -6.06 -15.57 4.27
CA TYR A 69 -5.99 -15.53 5.73
C TYR A 69 -5.92 -16.94 6.34
N VAL A 70 -5.81 -17.94 5.49
CA VAL A 70 -5.57 -19.33 5.85
C VAL A 70 -4.22 -19.78 5.30
N ASN A 71 -3.65 -20.86 5.82
CA ASN A 71 -2.43 -21.41 5.25
C ASN A 71 -2.71 -21.95 3.85
N HIS A 72 -2.21 -21.26 2.84
CA HIS A 72 -2.41 -21.58 1.43
C HIS A 72 -1.12 -21.32 0.64
N LYS A 73 -0.75 -22.24 -0.27
CA LYS A 73 0.47 -22.11 -1.10
C LYS A 73 0.53 -20.78 -1.86
N MET A 74 -0.60 -20.34 -2.44
CA MET A 74 -0.72 -19.02 -3.06
C MET A 74 -1.16 -17.98 -2.02
N LYS A 75 -0.23 -17.20 -1.49
CA LYS A 75 -0.53 -16.08 -0.57
C LYS A 75 -1.46 -15.05 -1.21
N TYR A 76 -1.22 -14.69 -2.47
CA TYR A 76 -2.02 -13.75 -3.25
C TYR A 76 -2.69 -14.42 -4.45
N LEU A 77 -3.92 -14.03 -4.73
CA LEU A 77 -4.68 -14.40 -5.92
C LEU A 77 -5.42 -13.16 -6.41
N ASN A 78 -4.73 -12.34 -7.17
CA ASN A 78 -5.27 -11.06 -7.63
C ASN A 78 -6.02 -11.22 -8.96
N PRO A 79 -6.87 -10.24 -9.36
CA PRO A 79 -7.49 -10.25 -10.68
C PRO A 79 -6.46 -10.32 -11.80
N VAL A 80 -6.78 -11.05 -12.84
CA VAL A 80 -5.99 -11.09 -14.08
C VAL A 80 -6.40 -9.88 -14.92
N THR A 81 -5.72 -8.75 -14.69
CA THR A 81 -5.94 -7.52 -15.46
C THR A 81 -4.63 -6.76 -15.56
N ALA A 82 -4.51 -5.93 -16.59
CA ALA A 82 -3.35 -5.06 -16.77
C ALA A 82 -3.27 -4.07 -15.59
N LYS A 83 -2.16 -4.11 -14.85
CA LYS A 83 -1.95 -3.24 -13.68
C LYS A 83 -1.36 -1.88 -14.05
N GLU A 84 -0.83 -1.76 -15.26
CA GLU A 84 -0.10 -0.59 -15.75
C GLU A 84 -0.97 0.67 -15.76
N GLY A 85 -2.28 0.51 -15.94
CA GLY A 85 -3.26 1.60 -15.93
C GLY A 85 -3.88 1.89 -14.56
N ILE A 86 -3.50 1.15 -13.50
CA ILE A 86 -4.14 1.26 -12.19
C ILE A 86 -3.30 2.13 -11.24
N ILE A 87 -3.93 3.15 -10.68
CA ILE A 87 -3.46 3.84 -9.48
C ILE A 87 -4.33 3.35 -8.33
N PHE A 88 -3.73 2.63 -7.38
CA PHE A 88 -4.47 1.99 -6.29
C PHE A 88 -5.02 3.04 -5.32
N ASN A 89 -6.34 3.01 -5.07
CA ASN A 89 -7.06 3.97 -4.22
C ASN A 89 -6.84 5.44 -4.64
N GLU A 90 -6.87 5.73 -5.93
CA GLU A 90 -6.70 7.08 -6.47
C GLU A 90 -7.75 8.05 -5.89
N ASP A 91 -8.95 7.57 -5.57
CA ASP A 91 -10.03 8.32 -4.89
C ASP A 91 -9.63 8.93 -3.54
N LYS A 92 -8.58 8.38 -2.90
CA LYS A 92 -8.09 8.81 -1.58
C LYS A 92 -6.83 9.67 -1.64
N ILE A 93 -6.29 9.91 -2.84
CA ILE A 93 -5.03 10.64 -3.02
C ILE A 93 -5.27 12.14 -3.14
N ASP A 94 -4.71 12.87 -2.20
CA ASP A 94 -4.61 14.33 -2.28
C ASP A 94 -3.28 14.71 -2.94
N TRP A 95 -3.33 15.02 -4.23
CA TRP A 95 -2.15 15.37 -5.03
C TRP A 95 -1.46 16.67 -4.60
N ASN A 96 -2.11 17.49 -3.76
CA ASN A 96 -1.54 18.74 -3.21
C ASN A 96 -0.74 18.49 -1.92
N LYS A 97 -0.69 17.25 -1.43
CA LYS A 97 0.08 16.86 -0.24
C LYS A 97 1.32 16.06 -0.61
N ASN A 98 2.14 15.78 0.38
CA ASN A 98 3.24 14.85 0.26
C ASN A 98 2.70 13.46 -0.11
N LEU A 99 3.33 12.83 -1.10
CA LEU A 99 2.96 11.51 -1.59
C LEU A 99 3.96 10.48 -1.08
N PHE A 100 3.47 9.33 -0.66
CA PHE A 100 4.30 8.18 -0.29
C PHE A 100 4.12 7.07 -1.32
N LEU A 101 5.21 6.59 -1.89
CA LEU A 101 5.25 5.40 -2.74
C LEU A 101 5.71 4.23 -1.89
N VAL A 102 4.86 3.22 -1.76
CA VAL A 102 5.13 2.04 -0.93
C VAL A 102 5.16 0.78 -1.78
N GLU A 103 5.76 -0.30 -1.28
CA GLU A 103 5.86 -1.53 -2.04
C GLU A 103 4.50 -2.22 -2.18
N GLY A 104 3.84 -2.46 -1.06
CA GLY A 104 2.63 -3.27 -0.97
C GLY A 104 1.39 -2.52 -0.53
N VAL A 105 0.22 -3.13 -0.83
CA VAL A 105 -1.07 -2.56 -0.41
C VAL A 105 -1.22 -2.57 1.10
N PHE A 106 -0.67 -3.57 1.81
CA PHE A 106 -0.74 -3.61 3.26
C PHE A 106 0.03 -2.46 3.90
N ASP A 107 1.16 -2.05 3.34
CA ASP A 107 1.96 -0.91 3.82
C ASP A 107 1.19 0.39 3.66
N SER A 108 0.49 0.54 2.54
CA SER A 108 -0.33 1.72 2.26
C SER A 108 -1.48 1.92 3.24
N LEU A 109 -1.90 0.88 3.96
CA LEU A 109 -2.96 1.00 4.96
C LEU A 109 -2.54 1.84 6.18
N PHE A 110 -1.24 1.90 6.47
CA PHE A 110 -0.68 2.59 7.63
C PHE A 110 -0.14 3.99 7.30
N ILE A 111 0.13 4.27 6.04
CA ILE A 111 0.73 5.54 5.61
C ILE A 111 -0.31 6.38 4.88
N PRO A 112 -0.72 7.54 5.44
CA PRO A 112 -1.65 8.44 4.76
C PRO A 112 -1.11 8.93 3.42
N ASN A 113 -1.98 9.14 2.45
CA ASN A 113 -1.63 9.64 1.12
C ASN A 113 -0.57 8.82 0.41
N SER A 114 -0.68 7.49 0.49
CA SER A 114 0.26 6.55 -0.09
C SER A 114 -0.33 5.78 -1.26
N ILE A 115 0.53 5.47 -2.23
CA ILE A 115 0.20 4.63 -3.39
C ILE A 115 1.12 3.41 -3.37
N PRO A 116 0.58 2.19 -3.30
CA PRO A 116 1.35 0.98 -3.49
C PRO A 116 1.68 0.79 -4.97
N MET A 117 2.91 0.44 -5.26
CA MET A 117 3.36 0.25 -6.66
C MET A 117 2.84 -1.03 -7.30
N LEU A 118 2.23 -1.94 -6.51
CA LEU A 118 1.71 -3.25 -6.95
C LEU A 118 2.76 -4.18 -7.58
N GLY A 119 4.01 -3.92 -7.31
CA GLY A 119 5.19 -4.63 -7.82
C GLY A 119 6.46 -3.81 -7.61
N LYS A 120 7.60 -4.33 -8.09
CA LYS A 120 8.92 -3.68 -7.90
C LYS A 120 9.13 -2.45 -8.79
N VAL A 121 8.31 -2.28 -9.83
CA VAL A 121 8.47 -1.20 -10.82
C VAL A 121 7.22 -0.34 -10.84
N MET A 122 7.43 0.96 -10.74
CA MET A 122 6.35 1.94 -10.87
C MET A 122 5.80 1.95 -12.31
N SER A 123 4.47 1.92 -12.47
CA SER A 123 3.83 1.97 -13.78
C SER A 123 4.03 3.33 -14.46
N ASP A 124 4.06 3.31 -15.81
CA ASP A 124 4.18 4.55 -16.59
C ASP A 124 3.01 5.49 -16.35
N LYS A 125 1.81 4.95 -16.14
CA LYS A 125 0.62 5.74 -15.78
C LYS A 125 0.83 6.50 -14.47
N LEU A 126 1.35 5.84 -13.43
CA LEU A 126 1.60 6.49 -12.13
C LEU A 126 2.67 7.57 -12.28
N TRP A 127 3.75 7.28 -13.02
CA TRP A 127 4.80 8.25 -13.31
C TRP A 127 4.24 9.50 -14.01
N GLU A 128 3.43 9.30 -15.08
CA GLU A 128 2.80 10.39 -15.83
C GLU A 128 1.95 11.29 -14.93
N VAL A 129 1.12 10.69 -14.06
CA VAL A 129 0.23 11.44 -13.17
C VAL A 129 1.03 12.21 -12.12
N ILE A 130 2.04 11.60 -11.49
CA ILE A 130 2.92 12.27 -10.54
C ILE A 130 3.61 13.48 -11.19
N TYR A 131 4.15 13.30 -12.39
CA TYR A 131 4.84 14.36 -13.13
C TYR A 131 3.93 15.52 -13.54
N LYS A 132 2.68 15.20 -13.93
CA LYS A 132 1.66 16.21 -14.26
C LYS A 132 1.16 16.97 -13.03
N LYS A 133 0.93 16.28 -11.92
CA LYS A 133 0.37 16.86 -10.70
C LYS A 133 1.38 17.66 -9.89
N LEU A 134 2.67 17.44 -10.08
CA LEU A 134 3.77 18.14 -9.39
C LEU A 134 3.59 18.16 -7.87
N THR A 135 3.34 16.99 -7.29
CA THR A 135 3.19 16.83 -5.83
C THR A 135 4.32 17.52 -5.05
N LYS A 136 4.03 17.98 -3.84
CA LYS A 136 4.99 18.76 -3.03
C LYS A 136 6.29 18.01 -2.80
N LYS A 137 6.19 16.81 -2.20
CA LYS A 137 7.32 15.91 -1.96
C LYS A 137 6.86 14.48 -2.19
N ILE A 138 7.78 13.65 -2.64
CA ILE A 138 7.57 12.23 -2.88
C ILE A 138 8.52 11.46 -1.96
N PHE A 139 7.97 10.56 -1.17
CA PHE A 139 8.71 9.70 -0.26
C PHE A 139 8.63 8.27 -0.77
N ILE A 140 9.77 7.64 -1.03
CA ILE A 140 9.89 6.24 -1.41
C ILE A 140 10.12 5.43 -0.15
N VAL A 141 9.19 4.53 0.16
CA VAL A 141 9.18 3.70 1.37
C VAL A 141 9.04 2.25 0.92
N LEU A 142 10.15 1.63 0.56
CA LEU A 142 10.19 0.21 0.18
C LEU A 142 10.76 -0.63 1.31
N ASP A 143 10.51 -1.92 1.27
CA ASP A 143 11.06 -2.87 2.23
C ASP A 143 12.59 -2.88 2.19
N SER A 144 13.21 -3.29 3.28
CA SER A 144 14.68 -3.19 3.44
C SER A 144 15.46 -4.00 2.39
N ASP A 145 14.90 -5.10 1.90
CA ASP A 145 15.48 -5.92 0.82
C ASP A 145 15.35 -5.29 -0.58
N ALA A 146 14.47 -4.31 -0.74
CA ALA A 146 14.25 -3.56 -1.98
C ALA A 146 15.03 -2.23 -2.05
N TRP A 147 16.05 -2.02 -1.21
CA TRP A 147 16.80 -0.76 -1.15
C TRP A 147 17.41 -0.34 -2.48
N ASN A 148 17.98 -1.28 -3.23
CA ASN A 148 18.54 -1.00 -4.56
C ASN A 148 17.45 -0.56 -5.57
N ASP A 149 16.25 -1.12 -5.48
CA ASP A 149 15.13 -0.72 -6.32
C ASP A 149 14.60 0.67 -5.91
N ALA A 150 14.63 0.99 -4.61
CA ALA A 150 14.33 2.33 -4.11
C ALA A 150 15.30 3.39 -4.65
N ILE A 151 16.59 3.09 -4.71
CA ILE A 151 17.61 3.98 -5.31
C ILE A 151 17.37 4.17 -6.82
N LYS A 152 17.07 3.10 -7.56
CA LYS A 152 16.74 3.19 -9.00
C LYS A 152 15.51 4.06 -9.22
N LEU A 153 14.47 3.86 -8.42
CA LEU A 153 13.24 4.65 -8.48
C LEU A 153 13.50 6.13 -8.14
N TYR A 154 14.33 6.38 -7.11
CA TYR A 154 14.77 7.72 -6.76
C TYR A 154 15.43 8.41 -7.96
N LYS A 155 16.44 7.78 -8.56
CA LYS A 155 17.17 8.33 -9.73
C LYS A 155 16.24 8.60 -10.92
N LYS A 156 15.23 7.74 -11.13
CA LYS A 156 14.21 7.94 -12.18
C LYS A 156 13.30 9.15 -11.90
N LEU A 157 12.96 9.39 -10.63
CA LEU A 157 12.02 10.44 -10.21
C LEU A 157 12.70 11.78 -9.95
N ASP A 158 13.90 11.81 -9.35
CA ASP A 158 14.57 13.04 -8.93
C ASP A 158 15.22 13.79 -10.10
N GLY A 159 14.39 14.15 -11.08
CA GLY A 159 14.81 14.86 -12.28
C GLY A 159 13.76 15.83 -12.81
N GLY A 160 14.17 16.72 -13.71
CA GLY A 160 13.26 17.69 -14.32
C GLY A 160 12.48 18.50 -13.28
N LYS A 161 11.15 18.54 -13.43
CA LYS A 161 10.25 19.27 -12.53
C LYS A 161 10.14 18.70 -11.13
N LEU A 162 10.58 17.44 -10.91
CA LEU A 162 10.54 16.75 -9.62
C LEU A 162 11.89 16.82 -8.88
N LYS A 163 12.90 17.45 -9.48
CA LYS A 163 14.22 17.60 -8.87
C LYS A 163 14.09 18.19 -7.46
N GLU A 164 14.82 17.62 -6.50
CA GLU A 164 14.80 18.00 -5.08
C GLU A 164 13.49 17.75 -4.31
N ARG A 165 12.53 17.06 -4.93
CA ARG A 165 11.26 16.72 -4.28
C ARG A 165 11.17 15.25 -3.85
N VAL A 166 12.16 14.44 -4.20
CA VAL A 166 12.15 13.00 -3.93
C VAL A 166 13.01 12.68 -2.71
N PHE A 167 12.51 11.82 -1.84
CA PHE A 167 13.13 11.42 -0.59
C PHE A 167 13.07 9.90 -0.46
N LEU A 168 14.10 9.31 0.14
CA LEU A 168 14.16 7.91 0.49
C LEU A 168 13.91 7.73 1.99
N THR A 169 13.10 6.75 2.34
CA THR A 169 12.91 6.30 3.70
C THR A 169 13.64 4.98 3.89
N LYS A 170 14.58 4.91 4.83
CA LYS A 170 15.25 3.66 5.16
C LYS A 170 14.42 2.90 6.18
N VAL A 171 13.79 1.82 5.74
CA VAL A 171 13.10 0.87 6.61
C VAL A 171 14.16 0.00 7.32
N PRO A 172 14.03 -0.29 8.63
CA PRO A 172 14.99 -1.13 9.37
C PRO A 172 15.13 -2.51 8.72
N GLU A 173 16.31 -3.10 8.82
CA GLU A 173 16.61 -4.40 8.23
C GLU A 173 15.66 -5.51 8.72
N ASN A 174 15.28 -6.41 7.82
CA ASN A 174 14.37 -7.53 8.06
C ASN A 174 12.98 -7.14 8.59
N THR A 175 12.52 -5.92 8.28
CA THR A 175 11.18 -5.46 8.64
C THR A 175 10.45 -4.87 7.43
N ASP A 176 9.13 -4.91 7.48
CA ASP A 176 8.24 -4.14 6.62
C ASP A 176 7.46 -3.09 7.43
N VAL A 177 6.69 -2.24 6.76
CA VAL A 177 5.88 -1.19 7.42
C VAL A 177 4.89 -1.80 8.42
N ALA A 178 4.27 -2.93 8.08
CA ALA A 178 3.31 -3.60 8.95
C ALA A 178 3.99 -4.17 10.20
N ASP A 179 5.21 -4.71 10.07
CA ASP A 179 6.00 -5.20 11.20
C ASP A 179 6.40 -4.06 12.15
N ILE A 180 6.78 -2.90 11.62
CA ILE A 180 7.08 -1.72 12.42
C ILE A 180 5.84 -1.31 13.25
N VAL A 181 4.69 -1.21 12.60
CA VAL A 181 3.45 -0.82 13.31
C VAL A 181 3.06 -1.85 14.36
N LYS A 182 3.15 -3.13 14.04
CA LYS A 182 2.81 -4.24 14.93
C LYS A 182 3.70 -4.28 16.16
N ASN A 183 5.01 -4.13 15.99
CA ASN A 183 5.99 -4.36 17.05
C ASN A 183 6.31 -3.07 17.87
N TYR A 184 6.22 -1.90 17.22
CA TYR A 184 6.65 -0.63 17.80
C TYR A 184 5.59 0.46 17.75
N GLY A 185 4.47 0.21 17.06
CA GLY A 185 3.34 1.12 16.95
C GLY A 185 3.49 2.22 15.88
N ILE A 186 2.38 2.88 15.61
CA ILE A 186 2.29 3.92 14.56
C ILE A 186 3.18 5.14 14.84
N LYS A 187 3.52 5.42 16.11
CA LYS A 187 4.42 6.53 16.46
C LYS A 187 5.83 6.29 15.95
N GLU A 188 6.31 5.04 16.01
CA GLU A 188 7.63 4.70 15.50
C GLU A 188 7.69 4.78 13.98
N LEU A 189 6.66 4.27 13.29
CA LEU A 189 6.55 4.46 11.84
C LEU A 189 6.63 5.95 11.47
N LYS A 190 5.92 6.83 12.18
CA LYS A 190 6.00 8.27 11.92
C LYS A 190 7.40 8.85 12.07
N LYS A 191 8.18 8.43 13.07
CA LYS A 191 9.58 8.85 13.24
C LYS A 191 10.44 8.42 12.05
N ILE A 192 10.28 7.16 11.62
CA ILE A 192 11.00 6.62 10.45
C ILE A 192 10.67 7.43 9.20
N LEU A 193 9.39 7.73 8.94
CA LEU A 193 8.99 8.56 7.81
C LEU A 193 9.56 9.99 7.90
N LEU A 194 9.66 10.56 9.08
CA LEU A 194 10.25 11.88 9.30
C LEU A 194 11.78 11.90 9.13
N SER A 195 12.45 10.76 9.27
CA SER A 195 13.89 10.63 9.04
C SER A 195 14.29 10.47 7.57
N SER A 196 13.32 10.49 6.65
CA SER A 196 13.55 10.37 5.22
C SER A 196 14.51 11.44 4.71
N GLY A 197 15.43 11.04 3.85
CA GLY A 197 16.48 11.91 3.33
C GLY A 197 16.62 11.84 1.80
N ARG A 198 17.40 12.74 1.24
CA ARG A 198 17.82 12.67 -0.16
C ARG A 198 19.09 11.83 -0.26
N LEU A 199 19.32 11.18 -1.40
CA LEU A 199 20.60 10.55 -1.68
C LEU A 199 21.71 11.60 -1.66
N LYS A 200 22.80 11.30 -0.96
CA LYS A 200 24.01 12.15 -0.99
C LYS A 200 24.67 11.98 -2.36
N GLU A 201 25.29 13.05 -2.88
CA GLU A 201 26.01 13.01 -4.16
C GLU A 201 27.07 11.90 -4.23
N SER A 202 27.67 11.55 -3.09
CA SER A 202 28.64 10.44 -2.98
C SER A 202 28.02 9.04 -3.19
N MET A 203 26.67 8.94 -3.29
CA MET A 203 25.95 7.68 -3.52
C MET A 203 25.29 7.64 -4.93
N LEU A 204 25.45 8.70 -5.71
CA LEU A 204 24.97 8.81 -7.10
C LEU A 204 26.03 8.34 -8.07
#